data_09f75fbf184372bab66564510f163340
#
_entry.id   09f75fbf184372bab66564510f163340
#
_cell.length_a   1.000
_cell.length_b   1.000
_cell.length_c   1.000
_cell.angle_alpha   90.00
_cell.angle_beta   90.00
_cell.angle_gamma   90.00
#
_symmetry.space_group_name_H-M   'P 1'
#
loop_
_entity.id
_entity.type
_entity.pdbx_description
1 polymer ?
#
loop_
_entity_poly.entity_id
_entity_poly.type
_entity_poly.pdbx_seq_one_letter_code
_entity_poly.pdbx_strand_id
1 'polypeptide(L)'
;NPNYILYSKGQGCYASKDGCYLQGNDDLKAETSINKEIGLEFKRDGWLAGVTWFRNDYRNKIEAGYAPVYQNNKGTDLYQWENVPKAVVEGLEGTLNVPVSETVNWTNNITYMLQSKNKKTGDRLSIIPEYTLNSTLSWQVRDDVSLQSTFTWYGKQEPKKYNYKGQPVTGSEKNEVSPYSILGLSATWDVTKYVSLTGGVDNVFDKRHWRAGNAQTTGGATGTMYGAGAETYNESGRTWYLSVNTHF
;
A
#
# COMPACT_ATOMS: atom_id res chain seq x y z
N ASN A 1 -11.10 11.48 16.60
CA ASN A 1 -11.93 10.66 17.46
C ASN A 1 -13.14 10.14 16.65
N PRO A 2 -13.29 8.82 16.43
CA PRO A 2 -14.35 8.26 15.61
C PRO A 2 -15.76 8.38 16.24
N ASN A 3 -15.87 8.74 17.52
CA ASN A 3 -17.14 8.76 18.22
C ASN A 3 -18.10 9.88 17.77
N TYR A 4 -17.60 10.98 17.24
CA TYR A 4 -18.44 12.07 16.76
C TYR A 4 -18.54 12.15 15.25
N ILE A 5 -17.95 11.19 14.53
CA ILE A 5 -18.05 11.15 13.08
C ILE A 5 -19.29 10.34 12.71
N LEU A 6 -20.29 11.04 12.21
CA LEU A 6 -21.45 10.44 11.58
C LEU A 6 -21.32 10.65 10.08
N TYR A 7 -21.17 9.55 9.35
CA TYR A 7 -21.07 9.63 7.90
C TYR A 7 -22.44 9.76 7.25
N SER A 8 -22.50 10.65 6.28
CA SER A 8 -23.66 10.75 5.42
C SER A 8 -23.78 9.52 4.51
N LYS A 9 -24.95 9.37 3.90
CA LYS A 9 -25.24 8.32 2.92
C LYS A 9 -24.12 8.19 1.89
N GLY A 10 -23.62 6.97 1.73
CA GLY A 10 -22.54 6.65 0.77
C GLY A 10 -21.12 6.88 1.25
N GLN A 11 -20.91 7.46 2.43
CA GLN A 11 -19.57 7.61 3.00
C GLN A 11 -19.23 6.44 3.93
N GLY A 12 -18.08 5.85 3.73
CA GLY A 12 -17.53 4.78 4.57
C GLY A 12 -18.21 3.42 4.45
N CYS A 13 -19.26 3.32 3.68
CA CYS A 13 -20.01 2.11 3.45
C CYS A 13 -20.24 1.87 1.97
N TYR A 14 -19.89 0.71 1.50
CA TYR A 14 -19.72 0.45 0.08
C TYR A 14 -20.75 -0.49 -0.52
N ALA A 15 -21.90 -0.69 0.12
CA ALA A 15 -22.57 -1.94 -0.11
C ALA A 15 -24.05 -1.92 -0.42
N SER A 16 -24.73 -0.85 -0.35
CA SER A 16 -26.13 -0.84 -0.71
C SER A 16 -26.45 0.21 -1.76
N LYS A 17 -27.43 -0.07 -2.61
CA LYS A 17 -27.94 0.90 -3.60
C LYS A 17 -28.33 2.23 -2.95
N ASP A 18 -28.73 2.17 -1.69
CA ASP A 18 -29.18 3.32 -0.93
C ASP A 18 -28.13 3.89 0.01
N GLY A 19 -26.90 3.36 -0.07
CA GLY A 19 -25.81 3.71 0.83
C GLY A 19 -25.97 3.10 2.21
N CYS A 20 -25.11 3.49 3.12
CA CYS A 20 -25.22 3.14 4.53
C CYS A 20 -24.70 4.28 5.39
N TYR A 21 -24.86 4.14 6.69
CA TYR A 21 -24.31 5.07 7.66
C TYR A 21 -23.29 4.36 8.56
N LEU A 22 -22.29 5.09 8.98
CA LEU A 22 -21.35 4.64 9.99
C LEU A 22 -21.40 5.63 11.14
N GLN A 23 -21.79 5.16 12.33
CA GLN A 23 -21.91 5.99 13.53
C GLN A 23 -20.75 5.79 14.49
N GLY A 24 -20.58 6.75 15.40
CA GLY A 24 -19.70 6.63 16.55
C GLY A 24 -20.17 5.53 17.51
N ASN A 25 -19.28 5.14 18.41
CA ASN A 25 -19.54 4.18 19.48
C ASN A 25 -18.90 4.70 20.77
N ASP A 26 -19.70 5.02 21.76
CA ASP A 26 -19.24 5.57 23.03
C ASP A 26 -18.55 4.52 23.92
N ASP A 27 -18.76 3.23 23.62
CA ASP A 27 -18.15 2.11 24.34
C ASP A 27 -16.75 1.75 23.80
N LEU A 28 -16.21 2.52 22.84
CA LEU A 28 -14.89 2.26 22.29
C LEU A 28 -13.80 2.38 23.36
N LYS A 29 -13.02 1.31 23.46
CA LYS A 29 -11.78 1.30 24.25
C LYS A 29 -10.66 1.92 23.43
N ALA A 30 -9.72 2.57 24.12
CA ALA A 30 -8.55 3.12 23.48
C ALA A 30 -7.75 2.03 22.72
N GLU A 31 -7.39 2.33 21.49
CA GLU A 31 -6.44 1.53 20.74
C GLU A 31 -5.05 1.69 21.35
N THR A 32 -4.36 0.59 21.58
CA THR A 32 -2.98 0.58 22.06
C THR A 32 -2.14 -0.34 21.20
N SER A 33 -0.85 -0.02 21.05
CA SER A 33 0.11 -0.87 20.36
C SER A 33 1.38 -1.04 21.17
N ILE A 34 2.00 -2.22 21.06
CA ILE A 34 3.34 -2.50 21.52
C ILE A 34 4.19 -2.79 20.29
N ASN A 35 5.14 -1.90 20.03
CA ASN A 35 6.05 -2.01 18.91
C ASN A 35 7.37 -2.58 19.40
N LYS A 36 7.90 -3.54 18.66
CA LYS A 36 9.17 -4.22 18.94
C LYS A 36 9.96 -4.25 17.66
N GLU A 37 11.21 -3.87 17.74
CA GLU A 37 12.13 -3.86 16.60
C GLU A 37 13.49 -4.36 17.05
N ILE A 38 14.15 -5.11 16.20
CA ILE A 38 15.54 -5.49 16.35
C ILE A 38 16.20 -5.46 14.99
N GLY A 39 17.30 -4.75 14.87
CA GLY A 39 18.02 -4.56 13.62
C GLY A 39 19.51 -4.76 13.77
N LEU A 40 20.12 -5.12 12.66
CA LEU A 40 21.57 -5.16 12.48
C LEU A 40 21.92 -4.30 11.28
N GLU A 41 22.95 -3.50 11.41
CA GLU A 41 23.47 -2.65 10.34
C GLU A 41 24.99 -2.85 10.21
N PHE A 42 25.44 -2.97 8.97
CA PHE A 42 26.85 -2.94 8.58
C PHE A 42 27.09 -1.74 7.69
N LYS A 43 28.11 -0.96 8.02
CA LYS A 43 28.50 0.22 7.24
C LYS A 43 30.02 0.29 7.12
N ARG A 44 30.53 0.27 5.89
CA ARG A 44 31.97 0.37 5.63
C ARG A 44 32.23 0.76 4.17
N ASP A 45 33.13 1.70 3.95
CA ASP A 45 33.65 2.08 2.61
C ASP A 45 32.54 2.37 1.57
N GLY A 46 31.47 3.07 2.01
CA GLY A 46 30.30 3.37 1.17
C GLY A 46 29.26 2.25 1.10
N TRP A 47 29.59 1.03 1.54
CA TRP A 47 28.62 -0.04 1.70
C TRP A 47 27.72 0.21 2.90
N LEU A 48 26.47 -0.07 2.73
CA LEU A 48 25.49 -0.14 3.80
C LEU A 48 24.64 -1.41 3.59
N ALA A 49 24.57 -2.25 4.60
CA ALA A 49 23.66 -3.39 4.62
C ALA A 49 22.95 -3.44 5.97
N GLY A 50 21.66 -3.45 5.95
CA GLY A 50 20.83 -3.48 7.17
C GLY A 50 19.69 -4.48 7.04
N VAL A 51 19.32 -5.08 8.15
CA VAL A 51 18.12 -5.89 8.30
C VAL A 51 17.47 -5.59 9.65
N THR A 52 16.17 -5.35 9.61
CA THR A 52 15.36 -5.09 10.81
C THR A 52 14.15 -6.02 10.81
N TRP A 53 13.98 -6.74 11.89
CA TRP A 53 12.73 -7.39 12.21
C TRP A 53 11.87 -6.44 13.02
N PHE A 54 10.59 -6.33 12.66
CA PHE A 54 9.62 -5.53 13.41
C PHE A 54 8.36 -6.32 13.72
N ARG A 55 7.73 -5.97 14.83
CA ARG A 55 6.45 -6.53 15.23
C ARG A 55 5.63 -5.52 16.01
N ASN A 56 4.41 -5.26 15.55
CA ASN A 56 3.44 -4.39 16.16
C ASN A 56 2.24 -5.22 16.63
N ASP A 57 2.08 -5.36 17.93
CA ASP A 57 0.94 -6.03 18.56
C ASP A 57 -0.08 -4.97 18.98
N TYR A 58 -1.26 -4.96 18.32
CA TYR A 58 -2.35 -4.04 18.58
C TYR A 58 -3.39 -4.67 19.51
N ARG A 59 -3.93 -3.85 20.41
CA ARG A 59 -5.08 -4.17 21.24
C ARG A 59 -6.18 -3.14 21.01
N ASN A 60 -7.42 -3.60 20.96
CA ASN A 60 -8.60 -2.77 20.75
C ASN A 60 -8.49 -1.89 19.50
N LYS A 61 -7.90 -2.39 18.41
CA LYS A 61 -7.80 -1.66 17.14
C LYS A 61 -9.20 -1.22 16.72
N ILE A 62 -9.36 0.06 16.38
CA ILE A 62 -10.66 0.61 15.99
C ILE A 62 -10.85 0.42 14.49
N GLU A 63 -11.90 -0.27 14.11
CA GLU A 63 -12.30 -0.51 12.71
C GLU A 63 -13.82 -0.34 12.57
N ALA A 64 -14.28 -0.15 11.33
CA ALA A 64 -15.72 -0.22 11.05
C ALA A 64 -16.21 -1.66 11.22
N GLY A 65 -17.31 -1.83 11.92
CA GLY A 65 -17.92 -3.14 12.13
C GLY A 65 -18.36 -3.79 10.82
N TYR A 66 -18.29 -5.11 10.77
CA TYR A 66 -18.65 -5.90 9.58
C TYR A 66 -20.16 -6.19 9.48
N ALA A 67 -20.90 -6.07 10.58
CA ALA A 67 -22.32 -6.30 10.61
C ALA A 67 -23.07 -5.00 10.90
N PRO A 68 -24.22 -4.74 10.24
CA PRO A 68 -25.04 -3.61 10.59
C PRO A 68 -25.61 -3.79 12.00
N VAL A 69 -25.51 -2.75 12.80
CA VAL A 69 -26.16 -2.70 14.14
C VAL A 69 -27.66 -2.41 14.04
N TYR A 70 -28.08 -1.83 12.92
CA TYR A 70 -29.47 -1.53 12.63
C TYR A 70 -29.68 -1.46 11.11
N GLN A 71 -30.90 -1.82 10.66
CA GLN A 71 -31.35 -1.61 9.29
C GLN A 71 -32.71 -0.90 9.34
N ASN A 72 -32.82 0.19 8.59
CA ASN A 72 -34.08 0.93 8.52
C ASN A 72 -35.12 0.27 7.61
N ASN A 73 -36.35 0.78 7.60
CA ASN A 73 -37.45 0.27 6.77
C ASN A 73 -37.23 0.35 5.26
N LYS A 74 -36.19 1.08 4.82
CA LYS A 74 -35.78 1.22 3.41
C LYS A 74 -34.61 0.29 3.06
N GLY A 75 -34.19 -0.58 3.97
CA GLY A 75 -33.05 -1.46 3.77
C GLY A 75 -31.70 -0.79 3.89
N THR A 76 -31.63 0.43 4.43
CA THR A 76 -30.34 1.12 4.66
C THR A 76 -29.71 0.61 5.94
N ASP A 77 -28.48 0.15 5.82
CA ASP A 77 -27.71 -0.39 6.93
C ASP A 77 -27.03 0.73 7.74
N LEU A 78 -27.05 0.60 9.06
CA LEU A 78 -26.27 1.39 9.98
C LEU A 78 -25.17 0.53 10.58
N TYR A 79 -23.92 0.91 10.33
CA TYR A 79 -22.75 0.29 10.93
C TYR A 79 -22.22 1.14 12.08
N GLN A 80 -21.36 0.57 12.90
CA GLN A 80 -20.76 1.23 14.03
C GLN A 80 -19.28 0.93 14.13
N TRP A 81 -18.51 1.88 14.63
CA TRP A 81 -17.12 1.61 14.99
C TRP A 81 -17.04 0.58 16.11
N GLU A 82 -16.14 -0.36 15.97
CA GLU A 82 -15.92 -1.41 16.97
C GLU A 82 -14.43 -1.65 17.25
N ASN A 83 -14.15 -2.23 18.41
CA ASN A 83 -12.80 -2.64 18.74
C ASN A 83 -12.54 -4.07 18.25
N VAL A 84 -11.52 -4.22 17.41
CA VAL A 84 -10.89 -5.52 17.12
C VAL A 84 -9.98 -5.87 18.30
N PRO A 85 -10.24 -6.95 19.04
CA PRO A 85 -9.57 -7.20 20.32
C PRO A 85 -8.05 -7.30 20.21
N LYS A 86 -7.55 -7.95 19.14
CA LYS A 86 -6.10 -8.15 18.89
C LYS A 86 -5.81 -8.21 17.41
N ALA A 87 -4.80 -7.45 16.99
CA ALA A 87 -4.23 -7.54 15.66
C ALA A 87 -2.69 -7.58 15.74
N VAL A 88 -2.05 -8.04 14.68
CA VAL A 88 -0.60 -8.10 14.59
C VAL A 88 -0.14 -7.74 13.19
N VAL A 89 0.93 -6.94 13.13
CA VAL A 89 1.70 -6.67 11.91
C VAL A 89 3.15 -7.03 12.24
N GLU A 90 3.76 -7.86 11.42
CA GLU A 90 5.13 -8.35 11.62
C GLU A 90 5.82 -8.54 10.28
N GLY A 91 7.07 -8.16 10.21
CA GLY A 91 7.83 -8.26 8.97
C GLY A 91 9.33 -8.09 9.15
N LEU A 92 9.99 -8.10 8.01
CA LEU A 92 11.42 -7.82 7.87
C LEU A 92 11.58 -6.64 6.92
N GLU A 93 12.47 -5.74 7.25
CA GLU A 93 12.95 -4.68 6.37
C GLU A 93 14.43 -4.88 6.11
N GLY A 94 14.83 -4.73 4.86
CA GLY A 94 16.22 -4.84 4.44
C GLY A 94 16.63 -3.61 3.65
N THR A 95 17.86 -3.15 3.86
CA THR A 95 18.47 -2.06 3.10
C THR A 95 19.85 -2.51 2.64
N LEU A 96 20.16 -2.27 1.36
CA LEU A 96 21.47 -2.54 0.81
C LEU A 96 21.87 -1.40 -0.13
N ASN A 97 22.97 -0.73 0.17
CA ASN A 97 23.62 0.23 -0.70
C ASN A 97 25.01 -0.27 -1.09
N VAL A 98 25.26 -0.32 -2.39
CA VAL A 98 26.51 -0.84 -2.96
C VAL A 98 27.12 0.22 -3.87
N PRO A 99 28.28 0.79 -3.54
CA PRO A 99 29.07 1.56 -4.46
C PRO A 99 29.74 0.59 -5.46
N VAL A 100 29.09 0.34 -6.59
CA VAL A 100 29.56 -0.62 -7.61
C VAL A 100 30.83 -0.13 -8.25
N SER A 101 30.94 1.19 -8.44
CA SER A 101 32.15 1.90 -8.87
C SER A 101 32.10 3.34 -8.35
N GLU A 102 33.10 4.15 -8.67
CA GLU A 102 33.14 5.59 -8.36
C GLU A 102 31.97 6.36 -8.98
N THR A 103 31.44 5.85 -10.11
CA THR A 103 30.35 6.51 -10.84
C THR A 103 29.02 5.77 -10.78
N VAL A 104 28.98 4.55 -10.21
CA VAL A 104 27.79 3.70 -10.17
C VAL A 104 27.46 3.33 -8.74
N ASN A 105 26.25 3.67 -8.31
CA ASN A 105 25.71 3.29 -7.02
C ASN A 105 24.42 2.48 -7.19
N TRP A 106 24.26 1.42 -6.39
CA TRP A 106 23.09 0.56 -6.41
C TRP A 106 22.47 0.48 -5.03
N THR A 107 21.25 1.00 -4.91
CA THR A 107 20.49 1.02 -3.64
C THR A 107 19.27 0.11 -3.73
N ASN A 108 19.05 -0.67 -2.69
CA ASN A 108 17.95 -1.59 -2.59
C ASN A 108 17.28 -1.49 -1.22
N ASN A 109 15.95 -1.52 -1.22
CA ASN A 109 15.14 -1.62 -0.02
C ASN A 109 14.10 -2.72 -0.21
N ILE A 110 13.96 -3.60 0.74
CA ILE A 110 12.96 -4.66 0.73
C ILE A 110 12.15 -4.62 2.03
N THR A 111 10.85 -4.76 1.88
CA THR A 111 9.94 -5.06 3.00
C THR A 111 9.31 -6.42 2.73
N TYR A 112 9.40 -7.34 3.69
CA TYR A 112 8.78 -8.66 3.62
C TYR A 112 7.80 -8.82 4.79
N MET A 113 6.53 -9.03 4.49
CA MET A 113 5.45 -9.17 5.47
C MET A 113 5.31 -10.61 5.94
N LEU A 114 5.70 -10.91 7.15
CA LEU A 114 5.51 -12.21 7.79
C LEU A 114 4.04 -12.44 8.16
N GLN A 115 3.39 -11.42 8.69
CA GLN A 115 1.96 -11.45 8.97
C GLN A 115 1.38 -10.04 9.15
N SER A 116 0.13 -9.87 8.71
CA SER A 116 -0.69 -8.68 8.94
C SER A 116 -2.13 -9.16 9.11
N LYS A 117 -2.58 -9.42 10.33
CA LYS A 117 -3.86 -10.10 10.56
C LYS A 117 -4.58 -9.71 11.84
N ASN A 118 -5.89 -9.82 11.78
CA ASN A 118 -6.78 -9.88 12.93
C ASN A 118 -6.63 -11.25 13.60
N LYS A 119 -6.21 -11.29 14.86
CA LYS A 119 -5.98 -12.56 15.59
C LYS A 119 -7.26 -13.30 15.95
N LYS A 120 -8.43 -12.64 15.91
CA LYS A 120 -9.73 -13.28 16.19
C LYS A 120 -10.24 -14.03 14.97
N THR A 121 -10.19 -13.42 13.80
CA THR A 121 -10.73 -13.98 12.55
C THR A 121 -9.68 -14.69 11.71
N GLY A 122 -8.40 -14.38 11.94
CA GLY A 122 -7.29 -14.81 11.07
C GLY A 122 -7.28 -14.12 9.71
N ASP A 123 -8.14 -13.12 9.52
CA ASP A 123 -8.19 -12.36 8.28
C ASP A 123 -7.12 -11.29 8.22
N ARG A 124 -6.77 -10.85 7.02
CA ARG A 124 -5.80 -9.80 6.76
C ARG A 124 -6.33 -8.45 7.24
N LEU A 125 -5.46 -7.62 7.79
CA LEU A 125 -5.80 -6.23 8.11
C LEU A 125 -5.90 -5.39 6.83
N SER A 126 -5.00 -5.63 5.88
CA SER A 126 -4.92 -4.88 4.62
C SER A 126 -4.52 -5.79 3.47
N ILE A 127 -4.95 -5.44 2.27
CA ILE A 127 -4.54 -6.09 1.03
C ILE A 127 -3.26 -5.38 0.56
N ILE A 128 -2.12 -5.94 0.91
CA ILE A 128 -0.79 -5.44 0.58
C ILE A 128 0.06 -6.58 0.00
N PRO A 129 1.09 -6.27 -0.80
CA PRO A 129 2.02 -7.29 -1.28
C PRO A 129 2.70 -8.03 -0.13
N GLU A 130 2.98 -9.32 -0.31
CA GLU A 130 3.77 -10.11 0.65
C GLU A 130 5.18 -9.53 0.81
N TYR A 131 5.73 -8.99 -0.26
CA TYR A 131 6.97 -8.23 -0.25
C TYR A 131 6.94 -7.10 -1.26
N THR A 132 7.75 -6.10 -1.01
CA THR A 132 8.05 -5.02 -1.96
C THR A 132 9.56 -4.81 -1.97
N LEU A 133 10.18 -4.99 -3.14
CA LEU A 133 11.58 -4.66 -3.38
C LEU A 133 11.64 -3.40 -4.24
N ASN A 134 12.33 -2.38 -3.75
CA ASN A 134 12.68 -1.20 -4.51
C ASN A 134 14.18 -1.19 -4.77
N SER A 135 14.58 -1.09 -6.02
CA SER A 135 15.96 -1.10 -6.46
C SER A 135 16.21 0.11 -7.35
N THR A 136 17.25 0.84 -7.06
CA THR A 136 17.66 2.02 -7.84
C THR A 136 19.13 1.89 -8.20
N LEU A 137 19.40 1.93 -9.49
CA LEU A 137 20.75 2.03 -10.03
C LEU A 137 20.97 3.44 -10.55
N SER A 138 21.94 4.14 -9.99
CA SER A 138 22.33 5.50 -10.38
C SER A 138 23.72 5.43 -11.02
N TRP A 139 23.86 6.02 -12.19
CA TRP A 139 25.12 6.06 -12.93
C TRP A 139 25.45 7.47 -13.38
N GLN A 140 26.55 8.02 -12.90
CA GLN A 140 27.13 9.26 -13.38
C GLN A 140 27.96 8.95 -14.63
N VAL A 141 27.37 9.16 -15.81
CA VAL A 141 27.98 8.83 -17.10
C VAL A 141 29.09 9.80 -17.46
N ARG A 142 28.86 11.08 -17.16
CA ARG A 142 29.78 12.21 -17.29
C ARG A 142 29.51 13.18 -16.14
N ASP A 143 30.37 14.17 -15.96
CA ASP A 143 30.20 15.18 -14.89
C ASP A 143 28.87 15.93 -14.99
N ASP A 144 28.34 16.05 -16.21
CA ASP A 144 27.10 16.78 -16.50
C ASP A 144 25.91 15.85 -16.86
N VAL A 145 26.09 14.51 -16.89
CA VAL A 145 25.03 13.56 -17.28
C VAL A 145 24.95 12.41 -16.30
N SER A 146 23.77 12.22 -15.73
CA SER A 146 23.44 11.05 -14.92
C SER A 146 22.26 10.26 -15.48
N LEU A 147 22.31 8.95 -15.32
CA LEU A 147 21.23 8.02 -15.63
C LEU A 147 20.76 7.34 -14.36
N GLN A 148 19.46 7.07 -14.30
CA GLN A 148 18.86 6.32 -13.20
C GLN A 148 17.89 5.27 -13.75
N SER A 149 17.98 4.08 -13.18
CA SER A 149 16.98 3.03 -13.37
C SER A 149 16.34 2.71 -12.05
N THR A 150 15.02 2.72 -12.00
CA THR A 150 14.23 2.30 -10.86
C THR A 150 13.51 1.01 -11.17
N PHE A 151 13.56 0.06 -10.27
CA PHE A 151 12.87 -1.22 -10.39
C PHE A 151 12.12 -1.50 -9.10
N THR A 152 10.80 -1.65 -9.18
CA THR A 152 9.98 -2.09 -8.06
C THR A 152 9.40 -3.46 -8.36
N TRP A 153 9.56 -4.40 -7.43
CA TRP A 153 8.98 -5.73 -7.51
C TRP A 153 8.03 -5.95 -6.36
N TYR A 154 6.78 -6.17 -6.72
CA TYR A 154 5.70 -6.47 -5.79
C TYR A 154 5.45 -7.97 -5.73
N GLY A 155 5.36 -8.50 -4.52
CA GLY A 155 4.93 -9.86 -4.26
C GLY A 155 3.43 -10.06 -4.50
N LYS A 156 2.99 -11.28 -4.29
CA LYS A 156 1.59 -11.66 -4.37
C LYS A 156 0.73 -10.82 -3.42
N GLN A 157 -0.46 -10.42 -3.88
CA GLN A 157 -1.47 -9.78 -3.04
C GLN A 157 -2.68 -10.69 -2.95
N GLU A 158 -3.02 -11.11 -1.76
CA GLU A 158 -4.18 -11.95 -1.50
C GLU A 158 -5.34 -11.11 -0.95
N PRO A 159 -6.58 -11.40 -1.35
CA PRO A 159 -7.76 -10.72 -0.81
C PRO A 159 -7.99 -11.07 0.66
N LYS A 160 -8.88 -10.32 1.31
CA LYS A 160 -9.40 -10.70 2.62
C LYS A 160 -10.25 -11.97 2.50
N LYS A 161 -10.36 -12.73 3.59
CA LYS A 161 -11.18 -13.94 3.66
C LYS A 161 -12.68 -13.65 3.74
N TYR A 162 -13.01 -12.48 4.28
CA TYR A 162 -14.38 -12.06 4.53
C TYR A 162 -14.65 -10.73 3.81
N ASN A 163 -15.85 -10.61 3.26
CA ASN A 163 -16.36 -9.36 2.70
C ASN A 163 -16.79 -8.40 3.83
N TYR A 164 -17.24 -7.22 3.44
CA TYR A 164 -17.69 -6.19 4.38
C TYR A 164 -18.90 -6.62 5.25
N LYS A 165 -19.65 -7.66 4.86
CA LYS A 165 -20.75 -8.24 5.66
C LYS A 165 -20.28 -9.34 6.61
N GLY A 166 -18.97 -9.59 6.72
CA GLY A 166 -18.43 -10.68 7.51
C GLY A 166 -18.69 -12.08 6.93
N GLN A 167 -19.11 -12.17 5.67
CA GLN A 167 -19.34 -13.42 4.96
C GLN A 167 -18.07 -13.83 4.19
N PRO A 168 -17.80 -15.13 4.03
CA PRO A 168 -16.69 -15.57 3.20
C PRO A 168 -16.78 -15.02 1.78
N VAL A 169 -15.66 -14.54 1.25
CA VAL A 169 -15.57 -14.01 -0.12
C VAL A 169 -15.85 -15.11 -1.15
N THR A 170 -16.48 -14.75 -2.26
CA THR A 170 -16.89 -15.66 -3.33
C THR A 170 -16.55 -15.09 -4.70
N GLY A 171 -16.50 -15.93 -5.73
CA GLY A 171 -16.29 -15.51 -7.11
C GLY A 171 -15.04 -14.64 -7.29
N SER A 172 -15.18 -13.51 -7.95
CA SER A 172 -14.09 -12.55 -8.23
C SER A 172 -13.50 -11.92 -6.96
N GLU A 173 -14.22 -11.92 -5.84
CA GLU A 173 -13.68 -11.44 -4.57
C GLU A 173 -12.47 -12.24 -4.07
N LYS A 174 -12.27 -13.46 -4.60
CA LYS A 174 -11.11 -14.32 -4.30
C LYS A 174 -9.91 -14.06 -5.21
N ASN A 175 -10.04 -13.19 -6.20
CA ASN A 175 -8.95 -12.95 -7.14
C ASN A 175 -7.74 -12.36 -6.43
N GLU A 176 -6.59 -12.94 -6.73
CA GLU A 176 -5.30 -12.53 -6.24
C GLU A 176 -4.58 -11.70 -7.31
N VAL A 177 -3.63 -10.89 -6.90
CA VAL A 177 -2.68 -10.27 -7.82
C VAL A 177 -1.40 -11.06 -7.79
N SER A 178 -1.02 -11.62 -8.95
CA SER A 178 0.27 -12.29 -9.11
C SER A 178 1.44 -11.31 -8.96
N PRO A 179 2.62 -11.76 -8.54
CA PRO A 179 3.80 -10.92 -8.50
C PRO A 179 4.06 -10.22 -9.83
N TYR A 180 4.44 -8.95 -9.77
CA TYR A 180 4.78 -8.15 -10.95
C TYR A 180 5.86 -7.12 -10.63
N SER A 181 6.45 -6.56 -11.68
CA SER A 181 7.48 -5.54 -11.54
C SER A 181 7.22 -4.33 -12.43
N ILE A 182 7.67 -3.18 -11.97
CA ILE A 182 7.63 -1.90 -12.65
C ILE A 182 9.06 -1.42 -12.85
N LEU A 183 9.40 -1.01 -14.07
CA LEU A 183 10.68 -0.43 -14.43
C LEU A 183 10.49 1.03 -14.84
N GLY A 184 11.28 1.92 -14.28
CA GLY A 184 11.42 3.31 -14.67
C GLY A 184 12.83 3.60 -15.15
N LEU A 185 12.98 4.52 -16.09
CA LEU A 185 14.26 4.99 -16.60
C LEU A 185 14.24 6.52 -16.68
N SER A 186 15.31 7.15 -16.26
CA SER A 186 15.47 8.60 -16.38
C SER A 186 16.91 9.00 -16.68
N ALA A 187 17.03 10.19 -17.26
CA ALA A 187 18.30 10.85 -17.50
C ALA A 187 18.21 12.30 -17.04
N THR A 188 19.27 12.77 -16.41
CA THR A 188 19.44 14.18 -16.05
C THR A 188 20.66 14.72 -16.76
N TRP A 189 20.52 15.91 -17.35
CA TRP A 189 21.60 16.63 -17.98
C TRP A 189 21.70 18.05 -17.41
N ASP A 190 22.83 18.36 -16.83
CA ASP A 190 23.19 19.69 -16.36
C ASP A 190 23.71 20.53 -17.56
N VAL A 191 22.77 21.18 -18.25
CA VAL A 191 23.05 21.99 -19.47
C VAL A 191 24.00 23.13 -19.15
N THR A 192 23.83 23.74 -17.99
CA THR A 192 24.70 24.77 -17.43
C THR A 192 24.72 24.63 -15.90
N LYS A 193 25.63 25.36 -15.24
CA LYS A 193 25.62 25.42 -13.76
C LYS A 193 24.30 25.97 -13.14
N TYR A 194 23.42 26.52 -13.95
CA TYR A 194 22.15 27.11 -13.52
C TYR A 194 20.92 26.34 -14.01
N VAL A 195 21.07 25.45 -14.98
CA VAL A 195 19.95 24.77 -15.64
C VAL A 195 20.22 23.31 -15.77
N SER A 196 19.34 22.47 -15.25
CA SER A 196 19.32 21.04 -15.49
C SER A 196 17.99 20.58 -16.11
N LEU A 197 18.08 19.59 -16.99
CA LEU A 197 16.95 18.93 -17.64
C LEU A 197 16.89 17.49 -17.16
N THR A 198 15.72 17.06 -16.73
CA THR A 198 15.48 15.66 -16.38
C THR A 198 14.31 15.13 -17.21
N GLY A 199 14.56 14.05 -17.96
CA GLY A 199 13.52 13.36 -18.70
C GLY A 199 13.48 11.89 -18.34
N GLY A 200 12.28 11.29 -18.38
CA GLY A 200 12.16 9.90 -18.03
C GLY A 200 10.85 9.26 -18.45
N VAL A 201 10.80 7.96 -18.21
CA VAL A 201 9.62 7.12 -18.42
C VAL A 201 9.41 6.23 -17.21
N ASP A 202 8.25 6.32 -16.62
CA ASP A 202 7.79 5.39 -15.58
C ASP A 202 7.00 4.27 -16.21
N ASN A 203 7.08 3.08 -15.59
CA ASN A 203 6.38 1.89 -16.06
C ASN A 203 6.63 1.60 -17.55
N VAL A 204 7.91 1.42 -17.92
CA VAL A 204 8.39 1.21 -19.31
C VAL A 204 7.57 0.16 -20.06
N PHE A 205 7.13 -0.90 -19.38
CA PHE A 205 6.40 -2.02 -19.97
C PHE A 205 4.88 -1.86 -19.93
N ASP A 206 4.35 -0.69 -19.51
CA ASP A 206 2.92 -0.40 -19.38
C ASP A 206 2.16 -1.47 -18.57
N LYS A 207 2.74 -1.93 -17.48
CA LYS A 207 2.13 -2.95 -16.62
C LYS A 207 0.91 -2.37 -15.91
N ARG A 208 -0.22 -3.08 -16.03
CA ARG A 208 -1.47 -2.73 -15.36
C ARG A 208 -2.07 -3.99 -14.77
N HIS A 209 -2.36 -3.97 -13.50
CA HIS A 209 -2.98 -5.07 -12.78
C HIS A 209 -4.22 -4.58 -12.04
N TRP A 210 -5.31 -5.32 -12.16
CA TRP A 210 -6.48 -5.09 -11.35
C TRP A 210 -6.13 -5.31 -9.87
N ARG A 211 -6.79 -4.57 -9.01
CA ARG A 211 -6.64 -4.77 -7.56
C ARG A 211 -7.13 -6.16 -7.17
N ALA A 212 -6.58 -6.68 -6.07
CA ALA A 212 -6.96 -7.98 -5.56
C ALA A 212 -8.44 -8.02 -5.14
N GLY A 213 -9.09 -9.10 -5.45
CA GLY A 213 -10.37 -9.59 -5.02
C GLY A 213 -11.38 -8.58 -4.48
N ASN A 214 -11.58 -8.61 -3.18
CA ASN A 214 -12.55 -7.72 -2.53
C ASN A 214 -12.15 -6.23 -2.49
N ALA A 215 -10.94 -5.86 -2.87
CA ALA A 215 -10.61 -4.49 -3.17
C ALA A 215 -11.23 -4.02 -4.50
N GLN A 216 -11.53 -4.94 -5.43
CA GLN A 216 -12.26 -4.66 -6.65
C GLN A 216 -13.76 -4.48 -6.39
N THR A 217 -14.29 -5.20 -5.41
CA THR A 217 -15.73 -5.28 -5.13
C THR A 217 -16.18 -4.34 -4.02
N THR A 218 -15.30 -3.52 -3.47
CA THR A 218 -15.68 -2.48 -2.51
C THR A 218 -16.65 -1.45 -3.07
N GLY A 219 -17.28 -1.75 -4.14
CA GLY A 219 -18.29 -0.97 -4.79
C GLY A 219 -19.66 -1.59 -4.81
N GLY A 220 -19.85 -2.63 -4.06
CA GLY A 220 -21.10 -3.38 -4.03
C GLY A 220 -21.23 -4.37 -5.19
N ALA A 221 -22.13 -5.31 -5.04
CA ALA A 221 -22.43 -6.37 -6.00
C ALA A 221 -22.84 -5.86 -7.42
N THR A 222 -22.95 -4.57 -7.58
CA THR A 222 -23.31 -3.90 -8.83
C THR A 222 -22.19 -3.01 -9.37
N GLY A 223 -20.99 -3.06 -8.80
CA GLY A 223 -19.85 -2.26 -9.27
C GLY A 223 -20.04 -0.74 -9.14
N THR A 224 -20.89 -0.29 -8.22
CA THR A 224 -21.35 1.10 -8.20
C THR A 224 -20.55 2.04 -7.30
N MET A 225 -19.45 1.58 -6.72
CA MET A 225 -18.53 2.50 -6.02
C MET A 225 -17.33 2.81 -6.91
N TYR A 226 -17.55 3.72 -7.80
CA TYR A 226 -16.49 4.27 -8.62
C TYR A 226 -15.37 4.85 -7.75
N GLY A 227 -14.14 4.43 -8.02
CA GLY A 227 -12.95 4.96 -7.37
C GLY A 227 -12.53 4.30 -6.05
N ALA A 228 -13.28 3.35 -5.51
CA ALA A 228 -12.94 2.68 -4.26
C ALA A 228 -12.31 1.30 -4.45
N GLY A 229 -11.62 1.08 -5.56
CA GLY A 229 -10.89 -0.15 -5.82
C GLY A 229 -11.52 -1.06 -6.85
N ALA A 230 -12.84 -1.01 -7.06
CA ALA A 230 -13.49 -1.72 -8.14
C ALA A 230 -13.02 -1.14 -9.48
N GLU A 231 -12.73 -2.01 -10.43
CA GLU A 231 -12.35 -1.61 -11.79
C GLU A 231 -11.16 -0.62 -11.86
N THR A 232 -10.29 -0.62 -10.85
CA THR A 232 -9.09 0.21 -10.82
C THR A 232 -7.83 -0.64 -10.89
N TYR A 233 -6.81 -0.08 -11.52
CA TYR A 233 -5.49 -0.69 -11.55
C TYR A 233 -4.69 -0.31 -10.31
N ASN A 234 -3.76 -1.19 -9.91
CA ASN A 234 -2.78 -0.89 -8.86
C ASN A 234 -1.78 0.16 -9.33
N GLU A 235 -1.48 0.16 -10.63
CA GLU A 235 -0.44 0.99 -11.21
C GLU A 235 -1.02 1.93 -12.26
N SER A 236 -0.47 3.13 -12.35
CA SER A 236 -0.61 3.99 -13.51
C SER A 236 0.04 3.33 -14.72
N GLY A 237 -0.48 3.55 -15.91
CA GLY A 237 0.16 3.13 -17.15
C GLY A 237 1.51 3.84 -17.36
N ARG A 238 2.17 3.52 -18.48
CA ARG A 238 3.40 4.19 -18.90
C ARG A 238 3.20 5.70 -18.92
N THR A 239 4.11 6.41 -18.25
CA THR A 239 4.09 7.87 -18.16
C THR A 239 5.44 8.43 -18.55
N TRP A 240 5.43 9.41 -19.45
CA TRP A 240 6.62 10.18 -19.82
C TRP A 240 6.60 11.51 -19.09
N TYR A 241 7.76 11.97 -18.67
CA TYR A 241 7.89 13.27 -18.02
C TYR A 241 9.17 14.00 -18.46
N LEU A 242 9.09 15.31 -18.38
CA LEU A 242 10.20 16.22 -18.56
C LEU A 242 10.16 17.31 -17.51
N SER A 243 11.27 17.57 -16.86
CA SER A 243 11.43 18.61 -15.84
C SER A 243 12.60 19.52 -16.20
N VAL A 244 12.44 20.81 -15.96
CA VAL A 244 13.50 21.81 -16.06
C VAL A 244 13.68 22.41 -14.68
N ASN A 245 14.90 22.30 -14.14
CA ASN A 245 15.25 22.91 -12.86
C ASN A 245 16.21 24.06 -13.09
N THR A 246 15.98 25.17 -12.40
CA THR A 246 16.83 26.37 -12.45
C THR A 246 17.31 26.72 -11.05
N HIS A 247 18.60 27.05 -10.92
CA HIS A 247 19.25 27.47 -9.69
C HIS A 247 19.80 28.89 -9.87
N PHE A 248 19.50 29.78 -8.94
CA PHE A 248 19.96 31.21 -8.95
C PHE A 248 20.88 31.50 -7.78
#